data_c4dd0d87061953d734d204619018f2a9
#
_entry.id   c4dd0d87061953d734d204619018f2a9
#
_cell.length_a   1.000
_cell.length_b   1.000
_cell.length_c   1.000
_cell.angle_alpha   90.00
_cell.angle_beta   90.00
_cell.angle_gamma   90.00
#
_symmetry.space_group_name_H-M   'P 1'
#
loop_
_entity.id
_entity.type
_entity.pdbx_description
1 polymer ?
#
loop_
_entity_poly.entity_id
_entity_poly.type
_entity_poly.pdbx_seq_one_letter_code
_entity_poly.pdbx_strand_id
1 'polypeptide(L)'
;MKHILFSVSLRKTLFLSLLLVMALGACKSKKKVVEPTPTPVVKEEVVEKPAPPAPPARSAEEIAVERLEKYFNTVSSAASVTSANQSIQEVLAMFSNQEIPILIVIHEEGGVKDYDEPTTIKKYLDYLKDTKKNLNFISDIRLDGSGKVSELELRRK
;
A
#
# COMPACT_ATOMS: atom_id res chain seq x y z
N MET A 1 34.76 -16.88 32.59
CA MET A 1 35.47 -16.26 31.45
C MET A 1 35.68 -17.28 30.35
N LYS A 2 35.55 -16.93 29.07
CA LYS A 2 35.61 -17.73 27.86
C LYS A 2 34.34 -18.54 27.56
N HIS A 3 33.61 -18.08 26.55
CA HIS A 3 33.06 -18.78 25.39
C HIS A 3 31.90 -18.00 24.77
N ILE A 4 32.16 -16.89 24.10
CA ILE A 4 31.23 -16.28 23.15
C ILE A 4 32.05 -15.68 21.99
N LEU A 5 32.51 -16.52 21.04
CA LEU A 5 33.11 -16.06 19.79
C LEU A 5 33.12 -17.19 18.74
N PHE A 6 31.96 -17.74 18.34
CA PHE A 6 31.99 -18.71 17.23
C PHE A 6 30.66 -18.82 16.44
N SER A 7 29.92 -17.74 16.25
CA SER A 7 28.64 -17.87 15.50
C SER A 7 28.45 -16.89 14.35
N VAL A 8 29.43 -16.08 13.98
CA VAL A 8 29.25 -15.06 12.93
C VAL A 8 29.84 -15.46 11.57
N SER A 9 30.70 -16.49 11.52
CA SER A 9 31.42 -16.84 10.29
C SER A 9 30.69 -17.81 9.36
N LEU A 10 29.70 -18.57 9.83
CA LEU A 10 29.07 -19.62 9.03
C LEU A 10 27.95 -19.12 8.08
N ARG A 11 27.44 -17.89 8.26
CA ARG A 11 26.41 -17.33 7.39
C ARG A 11 26.94 -16.59 6.16
N LYS A 12 28.21 -16.23 6.12
CA LYS A 12 28.82 -15.53 4.97
C LYS A 12 29.31 -16.46 3.87
N THR A 13 29.60 -17.71 4.16
CA THR A 13 30.09 -18.67 3.16
C THR A 13 28.98 -19.36 2.37
N LEU A 14 27.73 -19.34 2.83
CA LEU A 14 26.60 -19.97 2.13
C LEU A 14 26.02 -19.09 1.00
N PHE A 15 26.28 -17.78 1.01
CA PHE A 15 25.80 -16.88 -0.05
C PHE A 15 26.71 -16.77 -1.27
N LEU A 16 27.95 -17.25 -1.20
CA LEU A 16 28.89 -17.13 -2.31
C LEU A 16 28.83 -18.31 -3.29
N SER A 17 28.18 -19.42 -2.94
CA SER A 17 28.09 -20.62 -3.80
C SER A 17 26.84 -20.67 -4.69
N LEU A 18 25.86 -19.77 -4.51
CA LEU A 18 24.61 -19.77 -5.28
C LEU A 18 24.64 -18.84 -6.52
N LEU A 19 25.74 -18.13 -6.76
CA LEU A 19 25.84 -17.12 -7.83
C LEU A 19 26.54 -17.62 -9.10
N LEU A 20 26.92 -18.91 -9.18
CA LEU A 20 27.71 -19.47 -10.30
C LEU A 20 26.92 -20.37 -11.27
N VAL A 21 25.60 -20.47 -11.20
CA VAL A 21 24.83 -21.42 -12.04
C VAL A 21 23.87 -20.74 -13.04
N MET A 22 23.86 -19.41 -13.18
CA MET A 22 22.93 -18.70 -14.08
C MET A 22 23.59 -18.12 -15.35
N ALA A 23 24.58 -18.79 -15.92
CA ALA A 23 25.23 -18.29 -17.15
C ALA A 23 25.38 -19.39 -18.21
N LEU A 24 24.32 -20.00 -18.72
CA LEU A 24 24.33 -20.71 -20.01
C LEU A 24 22.89 -20.99 -20.47
N GLY A 25 22.36 -20.13 -21.35
CA GLY A 25 21.03 -20.31 -21.96
C GLY A 25 20.70 -19.31 -23.06
N ALA A 26 21.65 -19.07 -23.98
CA ALA A 26 21.36 -18.31 -25.20
C ALA A 26 20.92 -19.24 -26.32
N CYS A 27 19.64 -19.40 -26.58
CA CYS A 27 19.11 -20.03 -27.78
C CYS A 27 18.83 -19.00 -28.88
N LYS A 28 19.69 -19.07 -29.89
CA LYS A 28 19.63 -18.39 -31.18
C LYS A 28 18.56 -19.02 -32.05
N SER A 29 17.46 -18.34 -32.38
CA SER A 29 16.52 -18.77 -33.43
C SER A 29 16.80 -18.02 -34.71
N LYS A 30 17.09 -18.77 -35.74
CA LYS A 30 17.42 -18.32 -37.09
C LYS A 30 16.15 -17.86 -37.83
N LYS A 31 16.23 -16.69 -38.44
CA LYS A 31 15.30 -16.19 -39.48
C LYS A 31 15.33 -17.09 -40.70
N LYS A 32 14.17 -17.47 -41.20
CA LYS A 32 13.99 -17.99 -42.53
C LYS A 32 13.26 -16.93 -43.36
N VAL A 33 13.96 -16.36 -44.31
CA VAL A 33 13.44 -15.45 -45.34
C VAL A 33 12.80 -16.27 -46.43
N VAL A 34 11.57 -15.95 -46.77
CA VAL A 34 10.94 -16.34 -48.03
C VAL A 34 10.24 -15.10 -48.58
N GLU A 35 10.64 -14.65 -49.72
CA GLU A 35 10.09 -13.54 -50.56
C GLU A 35 9.33 -14.16 -51.78
N PRO A 36 8.64 -13.39 -52.58
CA PRO A 36 7.22 -13.06 -52.50
C PRO A 36 6.42 -13.51 -53.77
N THR A 37 5.10 -13.48 -53.67
CA THR A 37 4.28 -13.35 -54.89
C THR A 37 3.00 -12.57 -54.54
N PRO A 38 2.62 -11.55 -55.35
CA PRO A 38 1.52 -10.66 -55.04
C PRO A 38 0.21 -11.14 -55.61
N THR A 39 -0.82 -11.17 -54.74
CA THR A 39 -2.21 -11.26 -55.21
C THR A 39 -3.05 -10.20 -54.51
N PRO A 40 -3.87 -9.42 -55.18
CA PRO A 40 -4.59 -8.30 -54.62
C PRO A 40 -5.77 -8.79 -53.77
N VAL A 41 -5.73 -8.60 -52.48
CA VAL A 41 -6.87 -8.82 -51.60
C VAL A 41 -7.45 -7.48 -51.18
N VAL A 42 -8.72 -7.37 -51.49
CA VAL A 42 -9.69 -6.34 -51.16
C VAL A 42 -9.48 -5.88 -49.70
N LYS A 43 -9.30 -4.57 -49.50
CA LYS A 43 -9.36 -3.90 -48.20
C LYS A 43 -10.78 -3.97 -47.69
N GLU A 44 -11.04 -4.88 -46.77
CA GLU A 44 -12.17 -4.78 -45.89
C GLU A 44 -11.73 -3.90 -44.72
N GLU A 45 -12.22 -2.68 -44.72
CA GLU A 45 -12.00 -1.67 -43.69
C GLU A 45 -12.76 -2.12 -42.44
N VAL A 46 -12.07 -2.85 -41.57
CA VAL A 46 -12.59 -3.13 -40.23
C VAL A 46 -12.60 -1.82 -39.47
N VAL A 47 -13.77 -1.20 -39.40
CA VAL A 47 -14.05 -0.08 -38.52
C VAL A 47 -13.87 -0.58 -37.08
N GLU A 48 -12.69 -0.35 -36.53
CA GLU A 48 -12.37 -0.62 -35.12
C GLU A 48 -13.25 0.30 -34.27
N LYS A 49 -14.30 -0.28 -33.68
CA LYS A 49 -15.17 0.42 -32.75
C LYS A 49 -14.30 0.97 -31.62
N PRO A 50 -14.31 2.30 -31.33
CA PRO A 50 -13.52 2.87 -30.27
C PRO A 50 -13.77 2.11 -28.98
N ALA A 51 -12.70 1.61 -28.35
CA ALA A 51 -12.78 0.98 -27.05
C ALA A 51 -13.37 2.00 -26.05
N PRO A 52 -14.22 1.59 -25.12
CA PRO A 52 -14.74 2.47 -24.09
C PRO A 52 -13.58 3.12 -23.35
N PRO A 53 -13.66 4.43 -23.01
CA PRO A 53 -12.61 5.09 -22.25
C PRO A 53 -12.34 4.32 -20.97
N ALA A 54 -11.07 4.05 -20.69
CA ALA A 54 -10.66 3.41 -19.45
C ALA A 54 -11.17 4.23 -18.26
N PRO A 55 -11.63 3.60 -17.16
CA PRO A 55 -12.03 4.31 -15.95
C PRO A 55 -10.90 5.23 -15.49
N PRO A 56 -11.20 6.45 -15.00
CA PRO A 56 -10.17 7.36 -14.50
C PRO A 56 -9.34 6.65 -13.42
N ALA A 57 -8.03 6.75 -13.53
CA ALA A 57 -7.13 6.19 -12.53
C ALA A 57 -7.40 6.87 -11.17
N ARG A 58 -7.64 6.07 -10.11
CA ARG A 58 -7.86 6.58 -8.75
C ARG A 58 -6.60 7.30 -8.26
N SER A 59 -6.79 8.37 -7.48
CA SER A 59 -5.68 9.11 -6.88
C SER A 59 -4.95 8.26 -5.83
N ALA A 60 -3.69 8.62 -5.54
CA ALA A 60 -2.93 7.95 -4.47
C ALA A 60 -3.60 8.12 -3.10
N GLU A 61 -4.24 9.28 -2.87
CA GLU A 61 -4.98 9.58 -1.65
C GLU A 61 -6.24 8.71 -1.52
N GLU A 62 -7.04 8.55 -2.59
CA GLU A 62 -8.20 7.66 -2.58
C GLU A 62 -7.82 6.20 -2.25
N ILE A 63 -6.71 5.72 -2.81
CA ILE A 63 -6.19 4.38 -2.52
C ILE A 63 -5.74 4.28 -1.06
N ALA A 64 -5.08 5.32 -0.54
CA ALA A 64 -4.64 5.37 0.85
C ALA A 64 -5.82 5.39 1.82
N VAL A 65 -6.88 6.17 1.54
CA VAL A 65 -8.12 6.22 2.32
C VAL A 65 -8.77 4.85 2.39
N GLU A 66 -9.04 4.21 1.25
CA GLU A 66 -9.65 2.88 1.20
C GLU A 66 -8.85 1.85 2.02
N ARG A 67 -7.53 1.89 1.90
CA ARG A 67 -6.65 0.99 2.61
C ARG A 67 -6.65 1.23 4.13
N LEU A 68 -6.59 2.49 4.55
CA LEU A 68 -6.63 2.86 5.97
C LEU A 68 -7.96 2.52 6.63
N GLU A 69 -9.09 2.80 5.97
CA GLU A 69 -10.41 2.44 6.49
C GLU A 69 -10.56 0.93 6.69
N LYS A 70 -10.06 0.14 5.74
CA LYS A 70 -10.03 -1.31 5.88
C LYS A 70 -9.20 -1.74 7.09
N TYR A 71 -8.03 -1.13 7.31
CA TYR A 71 -7.19 -1.45 8.46
C TYR A 71 -7.82 -1.01 9.78
N PHE A 72 -8.43 0.17 9.86
CA PHE A 72 -9.13 0.62 11.08
C PHE A 72 -10.25 -0.35 11.47
N ASN A 73 -11.00 -0.83 10.49
CA ASN A 73 -12.00 -1.86 10.73
C ASN A 73 -11.35 -3.20 11.16
N THR A 74 -10.23 -3.59 10.56
CA THR A 74 -9.49 -4.80 10.94
C THR A 74 -8.98 -4.73 12.38
N VAL A 75 -8.39 -3.60 12.80
CA VAL A 75 -7.92 -3.39 14.17
C VAL A 75 -9.06 -3.45 15.17
N SER A 76 -10.18 -2.75 14.88
CA SER A 76 -11.33 -2.71 15.79
C SER A 76 -12.07 -4.05 15.88
N SER A 77 -12.07 -4.88 14.84
CA SER A 77 -12.74 -6.19 14.80
C SER A 77 -11.81 -7.37 15.10
N ALA A 78 -10.55 -7.13 15.40
CA ALA A 78 -9.56 -8.18 15.61
C ALA A 78 -9.99 -9.15 16.75
N ALA A 79 -9.89 -10.45 16.49
CA ALA A 79 -10.29 -11.48 17.45
C ALA A 79 -9.34 -11.59 18.66
N SER A 80 -8.11 -11.14 18.53
CA SER A 80 -7.10 -11.18 19.60
C SER A 80 -6.26 -9.89 19.64
N VAL A 81 -5.68 -9.62 20.82
CA VAL A 81 -4.73 -8.51 20.99
C VAL A 81 -3.50 -8.67 20.08
N THR A 82 -3.04 -9.91 19.89
CA THR A 82 -1.89 -10.19 19.02
C THR A 82 -2.19 -9.82 17.57
N SER A 83 -3.34 -10.23 17.03
CA SER A 83 -3.73 -9.88 15.65
C SER A 83 -3.98 -8.38 15.49
N ALA A 84 -4.59 -7.72 16.49
CA ALA A 84 -4.75 -6.28 16.50
C ALA A 84 -3.40 -5.55 16.44
N ASN A 85 -2.44 -5.96 17.30
CA ASN A 85 -1.11 -5.35 17.33
C ASN A 85 -0.34 -5.55 16.02
N GLN A 86 -0.49 -6.70 15.34
CA GLN A 86 0.10 -6.92 14.03
C GLN A 86 -0.47 -5.92 13.01
N SER A 87 -1.80 -5.81 12.93
CA SER A 87 -2.44 -4.84 12.03
C SER A 87 -2.07 -3.40 12.36
N ILE A 88 -1.90 -3.04 13.64
CA ILE A 88 -1.41 -1.73 14.06
C ILE A 88 -0.01 -1.44 13.47
N GLN A 89 0.93 -2.39 13.53
CA GLN A 89 2.25 -2.21 12.94
C GLN A 89 2.19 -1.98 11.42
N GLU A 90 1.31 -2.69 10.72
CA GLU A 90 1.09 -2.51 9.28
C GLU A 90 0.54 -1.12 8.96
N VAL A 91 -0.42 -0.63 9.76
CA VAL A 91 -0.94 0.75 9.62
C VAL A 91 0.14 1.78 9.88
N LEU A 92 0.89 1.65 10.98
CA LEU A 92 1.94 2.61 11.34
C LEU A 92 3.02 2.73 10.26
N ALA A 93 3.27 1.67 9.49
CA ALA A 93 4.19 1.72 8.36
C ALA A 93 3.70 2.60 7.19
N MET A 94 2.40 2.90 7.12
CA MET A 94 1.81 3.80 6.11
C MET A 94 1.98 5.28 6.47
N PHE A 95 2.36 5.61 7.70
CA PHE A 95 2.54 6.97 8.18
C PHE A 95 4.02 7.37 8.15
N SER A 96 4.30 8.66 8.00
CA SER A 96 5.67 9.19 8.02
C SER A 96 6.30 9.04 9.41
N ASN A 97 5.51 9.11 10.48
CA ASN A 97 5.92 8.75 11.85
C ASN A 97 4.70 8.36 12.70
N GLN A 98 4.93 7.81 13.90
CA GLN A 98 3.87 7.31 14.79
C GLN A 98 3.20 8.42 15.62
N GLU A 99 3.79 9.59 15.67
CA GLU A 99 3.31 10.74 16.44
C GLU A 99 2.55 11.75 15.58
N ILE A 100 2.20 11.36 14.34
CA ILE A 100 1.38 12.21 13.47
C ILE A 100 0.07 12.55 14.19
N PRO A 101 -0.27 13.83 14.30
CA PRO A 101 -1.52 14.25 14.89
C PRO A 101 -2.71 13.82 14.03
N ILE A 102 -3.73 13.30 14.71
CA ILE A 102 -5.03 12.99 14.12
C ILE A 102 -6.00 14.04 14.61
N LEU A 103 -6.67 14.71 13.67
CA LEU A 103 -7.74 15.66 13.95
C LEU A 103 -9.08 14.94 13.83
N ILE A 104 -9.93 15.01 14.84
CA ILE A 104 -11.25 14.40 14.82
C ILE A 104 -12.30 15.50 14.88
N VAL A 105 -13.02 15.71 13.77
CA VAL A 105 -14.10 16.67 13.68
C VAL A 105 -15.33 16.08 14.38
N ILE A 106 -15.81 16.74 15.42
CA ILE A 106 -17.00 16.34 16.20
C ILE A 106 -18.25 17.13 15.78
N HIS A 107 -18.06 18.36 15.30
CA HIS A 107 -19.13 19.22 14.81
C HIS A 107 -18.59 20.15 13.71
N GLU A 108 -19.47 20.53 12.78
CA GLU A 108 -19.16 21.53 11.75
C GLU A 108 -20.44 22.34 11.46
N GLU A 109 -20.33 23.66 11.61
CA GLU A 109 -21.41 24.60 11.29
C GLU A 109 -20.85 25.84 10.59
N GLY A 110 -21.46 26.24 9.48
CA GLY A 110 -21.06 27.43 8.72
C GLY A 110 -19.61 27.42 8.21
N GLY A 111 -19.01 26.23 8.01
CA GLY A 111 -17.63 26.07 7.60
C GLY A 111 -16.60 26.14 8.74
N VAL A 112 -17.06 26.28 9.98
CA VAL A 112 -16.24 26.22 11.20
C VAL A 112 -16.29 24.79 11.74
N LYS A 113 -15.12 24.19 11.96
CA LYS A 113 -14.98 22.84 12.49
C LYS A 113 -14.59 22.89 13.96
N ASP A 114 -15.31 22.12 14.77
CA ASP A 114 -14.95 21.84 16.15
C ASP A 114 -14.25 20.49 16.20
N TYR A 115 -13.10 20.47 16.86
CA TYR A 115 -12.27 19.29 16.97
C TYR A 115 -12.32 18.71 18.39
N ASP A 116 -12.24 17.38 18.46
CA ASP A 116 -11.97 16.67 19.71
C ASP A 116 -10.53 16.94 20.18
N GLU A 117 -10.19 16.50 21.40
CA GLU A 117 -8.83 16.61 21.92
C GLU A 117 -7.81 15.97 20.95
N PRO A 118 -6.72 16.68 20.61
CA PRO A 118 -5.72 16.17 19.68
C PRO A 118 -5.13 14.84 20.14
N THR A 119 -5.08 13.88 19.22
CA THR A 119 -4.50 12.56 19.48
C THR A 119 -3.45 12.22 18.42
N THR A 120 -2.67 11.15 18.63
CA THR A 120 -1.73 10.65 17.61
C THR A 120 -2.28 9.39 16.94
N ILE A 121 -1.75 9.06 15.74
CA ILE A 121 -2.17 7.82 15.06
C ILE A 121 -1.95 6.59 15.94
N LYS A 122 -0.86 6.53 16.67
CA LYS A 122 -0.59 5.41 17.59
C LYS A 122 -1.66 5.27 18.67
N LYS A 123 -2.00 6.38 19.35
CA LYS A 123 -3.05 6.40 20.38
C LYS A 123 -4.42 6.07 19.81
N TYR A 124 -4.74 6.59 18.63
CA TYR A 124 -6.01 6.29 17.96
C TYR A 124 -6.16 4.80 17.63
N LEU A 125 -5.11 4.16 17.12
CA LEU A 125 -5.13 2.72 16.83
C LEU A 125 -5.26 1.87 18.10
N ASP A 126 -4.61 2.27 19.20
CA ASP A 126 -4.81 1.61 20.51
C ASP A 126 -6.26 1.78 20.99
N TYR A 127 -6.84 2.97 20.82
CA TYR A 127 -8.26 3.20 21.12
C TYR A 127 -9.19 2.26 20.33
N LEU A 128 -8.98 2.10 19.01
CA LEU A 128 -9.75 1.16 18.17
C LEU A 128 -9.63 -0.29 18.67
N LYS A 129 -8.41 -0.70 19.03
CA LYS A 129 -8.14 -2.04 19.60
C LYS A 129 -8.88 -2.27 20.90
N ASP A 130 -8.86 -1.31 21.80
CA ASP A 130 -9.38 -1.44 23.15
C ASP A 130 -10.92 -1.33 23.19
N THR A 131 -11.49 -0.41 22.43
CA THR A 131 -12.95 -0.20 22.39
C THR A 131 -13.68 -1.15 21.46
N LYS A 132 -12.98 -1.79 20.53
CA LYS A 132 -13.58 -2.66 19.49
C LYS A 132 -14.60 -1.93 18.63
N LYS A 133 -14.46 -0.62 18.44
CA LYS A 133 -15.39 0.23 17.68
C LYS A 133 -14.62 1.21 16.80
N ASN A 134 -15.03 1.29 15.53
CA ASN A 134 -14.62 2.36 14.63
C ASN A 134 -15.82 3.28 14.37
N LEU A 135 -15.89 4.38 15.12
CA LEU A 135 -16.97 5.37 15.05
C LEU A 135 -16.67 6.54 14.12
N ASN A 136 -15.52 6.53 13.46
CA ASN A 136 -15.08 7.60 12.59
C ASN A 136 -14.87 7.10 11.17
N PHE A 137 -14.90 8.02 10.21
CA PHE A 137 -14.45 7.82 8.83
C PHE A 137 -13.39 8.86 8.47
N ILE A 138 -12.61 8.61 7.44
CA ILE A 138 -11.58 9.54 6.97
C ILE A 138 -12.26 10.64 6.14
N SER A 139 -12.13 11.89 6.57
CA SER A 139 -12.68 13.06 5.86
C SER A 139 -11.65 13.77 5.00
N ASP A 140 -10.38 13.77 5.42
CA ASP A 140 -9.26 14.31 4.65
C ASP A 140 -7.97 13.59 4.96
N ILE A 141 -7.07 13.52 3.97
CA ILE A 141 -5.77 12.87 4.07
C ILE A 141 -4.74 13.64 3.24
N ARG A 142 -3.52 13.74 3.74
CA ARG A 142 -2.38 14.23 2.96
C ARG A 142 -1.24 13.23 2.97
N LEU A 143 -0.62 13.08 1.80
CA LEU A 143 0.57 12.24 1.64
C LEU A 143 1.81 13.14 1.52
N ASP A 144 2.91 12.67 2.05
CA ASP A 144 4.21 13.30 1.85
C ASP A 144 4.84 12.90 0.49
N GLY A 145 6.00 13.47 0.16
CA GLY A 145 6.71 13.17 -1.08
C GLY A 145 7.16 11.72 -1.25
N SER A 146 7.09 10.90 -0.19
CA SER A 146 7.36 9.46 -0.23
C SER A 146 6.10 8.60 -0.34
N GLY A 147 4.92 9.22 -0.40
CA GLY A 147 3.63 8.55 -0.44
C GLY A 147 3.13 8.04 0.91
N LYS A 148 3.71 8.52 2.01
CA LYS A 148 3.27 8.21 3.37
C LYS A 148 2.32 9.29 3.88
N VAL A 149 1.40 8.87 4.76
CA VAL A 149 0.45 9.80 5.38
C VAL A 149 1.18 10.76 6.31
N SER A 150 1.01 12.06 6.07
CA SER A 150 1.57 13.16 6.85
C SER A 150 0.52 13.92 7.67
N GLU A 151 -0.75 13.90 7.22
CA GLU A 151 -1.88 14.49 7.92
C GLU A 151 -3.10 13.61 7.75
N LEU A 152 -3.94 13.52 8.79
CA LEU A 152 -5.19 12.75 8.74
C LEU A 152 -6.27 13.48 9.53
N GLU A 153 -7.41 13.74 8.88
CA GLU A 153 -8.62 14.22 9.50
C GLU A 153 -9.68 13.13 9.50
N LEU A 154 -10.28 12.91 10.64
CA LEU A 154 -11.39 11.99 10.84
C LEU A 154 -12.66 12.78 11.16
N ARG A 155 -13.82 12.20 10.82
CA ARG A 155 -15.11 12.72 11.19
C ARG A 155 -15.94 11.62 11.85
N ARG A 156 -16.69 11.97 12.86
CA ARG A 156 -17.62 11.07 13.53
C ARG A 156 -18.78 10.68 12.59
N LYS A 157 -19.14 9.38 12.62
CA LYS A 157 -20.28 8.84 11.87
C LYS A 157 -21.60 9.29 12.48
#